data_f77832e68d47458db01cbaca807c4491
#
_entry.id   f77832e68d47458db01cbaca807c4491
#
_cell.length_a   1.000
_cell.length_b   1.000
_cell.length_c   1.000
_cell.angle_alpha   90.00
_cell.angle_beta   90.00
_cell.angle_gamma   90.00
#
_symmetry.space_group_name_H-M   'P 1'
#
loop_
_entity.id
_entity.type
_entity.pdbx_description
1 polymer ?
#
loop_
_entity_poly.entity_id
_entity_poly.type
_entity_poly.pdbx_seq_one_letter_code
_entity_poly.pdbx_strand_id
1 'polypeptide(L)'
;MLTQAMTKVSRRRALKIGATAAALPLVHIRTGRAAGKVAVGFWDHWVPEGNEVMKQQCAAWGAKNQVEVLPDFITSNGSKNLLTLAAEAQAKTGHDIQQFPEWEVQNHADQLEPVDDVMKRLTEKYGAVTPAAQYLFQIKGHWLAVPCSSGYQNKGPCGRISVLKDVAGLDIMKMYPPSADATADADNWTYDTFLKAAEACKKANMAFAIGLGTTPDSADTAGSLFQAFGAEVVTGKGEVNVRSDAVRQVLEYGQQLVKFLPDDAVSYDDASNNRALISGKSALIWNPPSAWAVAKRDAPKVAEDCWTFPAPKGPQGRYLPLGAFSWGVWNFSSNKTAAKELIEFLSQRENVEARCKVVLGYDVPPFSSMTDFKVWDEVGPPKGTVYHYPIRKSHHQENWIAGAPAPPEIAVQIWSRGTMPTMLAKLKSGQSVKQVQDWAEDELGGFVR
;
A
#
# COMPACT_ATOMS: atom_id res chain seq x y z
N MET A 1 7.94 13.24 70.31
CA MET A 1 6.66 12.56 70.55
C MET A 1 5.53 13.53 70.26
N LEU A 2 4.88 13.44 69.14
CA LEU A 2 3.63 14.14 68.85
C LEU A 2 2.86 13.22 67.86
N THR A 3 1.88 12.54 68.47
CA THR A 3 0.95 11.61 67.84
C THR A 3 -0.17 12.41 67.18
N GLN A 4 -0.26 12.41 65.83
CA GLN A 4 -1.42 12.96 65.13
C GLN A 4 -2.54 11.92 65.11
N ALA A 5 -3.67 12.29 65.72
CA ALA A 5 -4.89 11.51 65.71
C ALA A 5 -5.60 11.58 64.39
N MET A 6 -5.71 10.46 63.65
CA MET A 6 -6.53 10.31 62.44
C MET A 6 -8.01 10.25 62.83
N THR A 7 -8.75 11.31 62.54
CA THR A 7 -10.22 11.37 62.73
C THR A 7 -10.89 10.51 61.63
N LYS A 8 -11.52 9.40 62.01
CA LYS A 8 -12.34 8.55 61.14
C LYS A 8 -13.62 9.27 60.73
N VAL A 9 -13.75 9.59 59.43
CA VAL A 9 -15.00 10.13 58.88
C VAL A 9 -16.04 9.01 58.82
N SER A 10 -17.20 9.18 59.46
CA SER A 10 -18.25 8.18 59.51
C SER A 10 -18.98 8.04 58.16
N ARG A 11 -19.41 6.83 57.80
CA ARG A 11 -20.17 6.51 56.56
C ARG A 11 -21.37 7.41 56.29
N ARG A 12 -22.03 7.92 57.37
CA ARG A 12 -23.16 8.89 57.27
C ARG A 12 -22.72 10.29 56.82
N ARG A 13 -21.48 10.70 57.08
CA ARG A 13 -20.94 12.00 56.59
C ARG A 13 -20.50 11.93 55.14
N ALA A 14 -19.98 10.78 54.68
CA ALA A 14 -19.64 10.55 53.27
C ALA A 14 -20.90 10.53 52.39
N LEU A 15 -22.02 9.96 52.86
CA LEU A 15 -23.30 9.97 52.13
C LEU A 15 -23.97 11.35 52.04
N LYS A 16 -23.75 12.24 53.00
CA LYS A 16 -24.26 13.63 52.93
C LYS A 16 -23.45 14.53 51.99
N ILE A 17 -22.18 14.24 51.75
CA ILE A 17 -21.35 14.97 50.77
C ILE A 17 -21.66 14.50 49.32
N GLY A 18 -22.03 13.23 49.11
CA GLY A 18 -22.45 12.70 47.82
C GLY A 18 -23.83 13.17 47.34
N ALA A 19 -24.72 13.54 48.28
CA ALA A 19 -26.11 13.96 47.94
C ALA A 19 -26.21 15.45 47.54
N THR A 20 -25.23 16.28 47.84
CA THR A 20 -25.21 17.70 47.43
C THR A 20 -24.55 17.95 46.09
N ALA A 21 -23.90 16.97 45.51
CA ALA A 21 -23.31 17.08 44.16
C ALA A 21 -24.33 16.73 43.01
N ALA A 22 -25.54 16.23 43.36
CA ALA A 22 -26.52 15.78 42.39
C ALA A 22 -27.61 16.83 42.02
N ALA A 23 -27.49 18.07 42.47
CA ALA A 23 -28.44 19.13 42.15
C ALA A 23 -27.79 20.35 41.50
N LEU A 24 -26.88 20.10 40.54
CA LEU A 24 -26.60 21.13 39.52
C LEU A 24 -27.72 21.10 38.50
N PRO A 25 -28.40 22.22 38.21
CA PRO A 25 -29.38 22.26 37.19
C PRO A 25 -28.66 21.88 35.85
N LEU A 26 -29.15 20.85 35.17
CA LEU A 26 -28.83 20.60 33.78
C LEU A 26 -29.33 21.81 33.00
N VAL A 27 -28.53 22.84 32.90
CA VAL A 27 -28.74 23.92 31.96
C VAL A 27 -28.52 23.29 30.60
N HIS A 28 -29.61 22.85 29.98
CA HIS A 28 -29.65 22.51 28.57
C HIS A 28 -29.51 23.82 27.80
N ILE A 29 -28.27 24.28 27.67
CA ILE A 29 -27.95 25.31 26.69
C ILE A 29 -28.12 24.64 25.32
N ARG A 30 -29.29 24.84 24.73
CA ARG A 30 -29.45 24.71 23.28
C ARG A 30 -28.61 25.83 22.64
N THR A 31 -27.29 25.68 22.66
CA THR A 31 -26.41 26.38 21.72
C THR A 31 -26.71 25.79 20.34
N GLY A 32 -27.05 26.65 19.42
CA GLY A 32 -27.33 26.25 18.06
C GLY A 32 -26.23 25.37 17.49
N ARG A 33 -26.62 24.35 16.71
CA ARG A 33 -25.83 23.29 16.06
C ARG A 33 -24.49 23.11 16.75
N ALA A 34 -24.41 22.17 17.67
CA ALA A 34 -23.12 21.71 18.16
C ALA A 34 -22.29 21.37 16.92
N ALA A 35 -21.16 22.04 16.76
CA ALA A 35 -20.22 21.72 15.68
C ALA A 35 -19.95 20.23 15.77
N GLY A 36 -20.33 19.46 14.76
CA GLY A 36 -20.06 18.04 14.73
C GLY A 36 -18.57 17.83 14.80
N LYS A 37 -18.14 16.68 15.31
CA LYS A 37 -16.73 16.29 15.28
C LYS A 37 -16.58 15.08 14.38
N VAL A 38 -15.53 15.06 13.57
CA VAL A 38 -15.14 13.89 12.76
C VAL A 38 -13.69 13.55 13.07
N ALA A 39 -13.47 12.39 13.65
CA ALA A 39 -12.14 11.86 13.91
C ALA A 39 -11.67 10.99 12.75
N VAL A 40 -10.43 11.19 12.30
CA VAL A 40 -9.89 10.51 11.13
C VAL A 40 -8.52 9.93 11.44
N GLY A 41 -8.36 8.61 11.29
CA GLY A 41 -7.07 7.93 11.32
C GLY A 41 -6.49 7.85 9.91
N PHE A 42 -5.48 8.65 9.64
CA PHE A 42 -4.72 8.62 8.40
C PHE A 42 -3.43 7.83 8.56
N TRP A 43 -2.92 7.29 7.47
CA TRP A 43 -1.57 6.78 7.43
C TRP A 43 -0.56 7.93 7.55
N ASP A 44 0.46 7.74 8.42
CA ASP A 44 1.59 8.65 8.55
C ASP A 44 2.52 8.50 7.34
N HIS A 45 2.45 9.46 6.44
CA HIS A 45 3.06 9.40 5.12
C HIS A 45 4.58 9.46 5.19
N TRP A 46 5.29 8.64 4.37
CA TRP A 46 6.75 8.64 4.27
C TRP A 46 7.35 10.01 3.84
N VAL A 47 6.55 10.84 3.17
CA VAL A 47 6.88 12.23 2.84
C VAL A 47 6.02 13.13 3.73
N PRO A 48 6.59 13.75 4.79
CA PRO A 48 5.81 14.46 5.83
C PRO A 48 4.95 15.61 5.32
N GLU A 49 5.34 16.23 4.20
CA GLU A 49 4.59 17.30 3.54
C GLU A 49 3.18 16.84 3.12
N GLY A 50 3.00 15.55 2.85
CA GLY A 50 1.69 14.94 2.57
C GLY A 50 0.73 15.07 3.75
N ASN A 51 1.23 14.84 4.98
CA ASN A 51 0.45 14.99 6.21
C ASN A 51 0.03 16.45 6.42
N GLU A 52 0.93 17.40 6.19
CA GLU A 52 0.64 18.83 6.40
C GLU A 52 -0.45 19.32 5.43
N VAL A 53 -0.41 18.93 4.16
CA VAL A 53 -1.48 19.28 3.21
C VAL A 53 -2.79 18.62 3.60
N MET A 54 -2.77 17.36 4.05
CA MET A 54 -3.97 16.68 4.53
C MET A 54 -4.60 17.39 5.73
N LYS A 55 -3.81 17.85 6.71
CA LYS A 55 -4.29 18.67 7.83
C LYS A 55 -4.96 19.95 7.35
N GLN A 56 -4.34 20.66 6.41
CA GLN A 56 -4.88 21.90 5.84
C GLN A 56 -6.21 21.65 5.13
N GLN A 57 -6.33 20.58 4.35
CA GLN A 57 -7.55 20.21 3.66
C GLN A 57 -8.67 19.85 4.65
N CYS A 58 -8.37 19.09 5.70
CA CYS A 58 -9.32 18.80 6.79
C CYS A 58 -9.80 20.07 7.48
N ALA A 59 -8.89 20.98 7.80
CA ALA A 59 -9.21 22.26 8.45
C ALA A 59 -10.08 23.15 7.55
N ALA A 60 -9.78 23.23 6.25
CA ALA A 60 -10.54 24.01 5.27
C ALA A 60 -11.97 23.49 5.12
N TRP A 61 -12.14 22.16 5.00
CA TRP A 61 -13.47 21.55 4.93
C TRP A 61 -14.24 21.76 6.24
N GLY A 62 -13.57 21.56 7.38
CA GLY A 62 -14.18 21.72 8.70
C GLY A 62 -14.68 23.13 8.94
N ALA A 63 -13.88 24.15 8.59
CA ALA A 63 -14.28 25.56 8.70
C ALA A 63 -15.51 25.88 7.83
N LYS A 64 -15.55 25.38 6.59
CA LYS A 64 -16.69 25.59 5.67
C LYS A 64 -17.97 24.93 6.15
N ASN A 65 -17.88 23.74 6.75
CA ASN A 65 -19.04 22.94 7.15
C ASN A 65 -19.38 23.05 8.64
N GLN A 66 -18.65 23.86 9.40
CA GLN A 66 -18.81 24.02 10.86
C GLN A 66 -18.67 22.69 11.61
N VAL A 67 -17.70 21.88 11.19
CA VAL A 67 -17.35 20.58 11.76
C VAL A 67 -15.90 20.61 12.22
N GLU A 68 -15.61 20.19 13.44
CA GLU A 68 -14.24 20.00 13.91
C GLU A 68 -13.71 18.68 13.36
N VAL A 69 -12.69 18.73 12.49
CA VAL A 69 -12.01 17.52 11.99
C VAL A 69 -10.75 17.28 12.81
N LEU A 70 -10.60 16.07 13.34
CA LEU A 70 -9.49 15.63 14.19
C LEU A 70 -8.65 14.58 13.45
N PRO A 71 -7.65 15.00 12.64
CA PRO A 71 -6.77 14.05 11.96
C PRO A 71 -5.71 13.50 12.91
N ASP A 72 -5.58 12.18 12.97
CA ASP A 72 -4.49 11.43 13.58
C ASP A 72 -3.68 10.73 12.50
N PHE A 73 -2.33 10.84 12.55
CA PHE A 73 -1.42 10.22 11.59
C PHE A 73 -0.75 9.01 12.23
N ILE A 74 -1.11 7.83 11.75
CA ILE A 74 -0.76 6.55 12.37
C ILE A 74 0.32 5.87 11.53
N THR A 75 1.49 5.70 12.12
CA THR A 75 2.63 5.08 11.43
C THR A 75 2.40 3.61 11.11
N SER A 76 2.93 3.18 9.97
CA SER A 76 3.01 1.75 9.61
C SER A 76 4.19 1.03 10.28
N ASN A 77 5.11 1.75 10.89
CA ASN A 77 6.22 1.14 11.62
C ASN A 77 5.69 0.26 12.76
N GLY A 78 6.17 -0.99 12.81
CA GLY A 78 5.70 -1.98 13.77
C GLY A 78 4.22 -2.35 13.60
N SER A 79 3.67 -2.18 12.40
CA SER A 79 2.25 -2.46 12.08
C SER A 79 1.25 -1.69 12.94
N LYS A 80 1.63 -0.53 13.48
CA LYS A 80 0.78 0.25 14.39
C LYS A 80 -0.56 0.64 13.76
N ASN A 81 -0.57 1.00 12.48
CA ASN A 81 -1.81 1.27 11.73
C ASN A 81 -2.75 0.06 11.71
N LEU A 82 -2.25 -1.15 11.44
CA LEU A 82 -3.05 -2.39 11.43
C LEU A 82 -3.55 -2.75 12.82
N LEU A 83 -2.71 -2.59 13.85
CA LEU A 83 -3.11 -2.80 15.24
C LEU A 83 -4.21 -1.83 15.67
N THR A 84 -4.16 -0.57 15.21
CA THR A 84 -5.20 0.42 15.48
C THR A 84 -6.52 0.04 14.82
N LEU A 85 -6.49 -0.37 13.53
CA LEU A 85 -7.68 -0.87 12.83
C LEU A 85 -8.33 -2.04 13.60
N ALA A 86 -7.54 -3.04 13.97
CA ALA A 86 -8.02 -4.21 14.70
C ALA A 86 -8.60 -3.84 16.07
N ALA A 87 -7.94 -2.92 16.80
CA ALA A 87 -8.41 -2.48 18.13
C ALA A 87 -9.74 -1.72 18.05
N GLU A 88 -9.89 -0.80 17.08
CA GLU A 88 -11.14 -0.05 16.89
C GLU A 88 -12.28 -0.95 16.44
N ALA A 89 -12.00 -1.85 15.51
CA ALA A 89 -12.96 -2.83 15.04
C ALA A 89 -13.48 -3.71 16.19
N GLN A 90 -12.60 -4.17 17.06
CA GLN A 90 -12.96 -4.98 18.22
C GLN A 90 -13.75 -4.16 19.27
N ALA A 91 -13.30 -2.96 19.56
CA ALA A 91 -13.91 -2.08 20.58
C ALA A 91 -15.19 -1.42 20.07
N LYS A 92 -15.43 -1.39 18.76
CA LYS A 92 -16.52 -0.64 18.09
C LYS A 92 -16.56 0.84 18.51
N THR A 93 -15.38 1.42 18.62
CA THR A 93 -15.17 2.83 18.98
C THR A 93 -13.79 3.28 18.52
N GLY A 94 -13.62 4.57 18.24
CA GLY A 94 -12.38 5.17 17.76
C GLY A 94 -12.66 6.27 16.75
N HIS A 95 -11.97 6.26 15.65
CA HIS A 95 -12.17 7.21 14.56
C HIS A 95 -13.51 6.98 13.82
N ASP A 96 -13.97 7.99 13.10
CA ASP A 96 -15.13 7.88 12.20
C ASP A 96 -14.71 7.34 10.84
N ILE A 97 -13.55 7.82 10.37
CA ILE A 97 -12.89 7.41 9.12
C ILE A 97 -11.56 6.78 9.47
N GLN A 98 -11.24 5.68 8.80
CA GLN A 98 -9.90 5.10 8.85
C GLN A 98 -9.33 4.93 7.44
N GLN A 99 -8.01 5.00 7.34
CA GLN A 99 -7.29 4.69 6.12
C GLN A 99 -6.85 3.22 6.15
N PHE A 100 -7.36 2.46 5.19
CA PHE A 100 -7.16 1.02 5.05
C PHE A 100 -6.15 0.74 3.96
N PRO A 101 -5.01 0.09 4.27
CA PRO A 101 -4.13 -0.42 3.23
C PRO A 101 -4.71 -1.68 2.59
N GLU A 102 -4.66 -1.74 1.28
CA GLU A 102 -4.89 -2.94 0.45
C GLU A 102 -6.02 -3.86 0.94
N TRP A 103 -5.69 -5.05 1.42
CA TRP A 103 -6.62 -6.09 1.84
C TRP A 103 -7.37 -5.83 3.15
N GLU A 104 -7.01 -4.77 3.90
CA GLU A 104 -7.63 -4.49 5.20
C GLU A 104 -9.12 -4.13 5.09
N VAL A 105 -9.57 -3.66 3.93
CA VAL A 105 -11.02 -3.49 3.67
C VAL A 105 -11.76 -4.83 3.71
N GLN A 106 -11.16 -5.87 3.12
CA GLN A 106 -11.72 -7.23 3.18
C GLN A 106 -11.73 -7.80 4.60
N ASN A 107 -10.66 -7.57 5.37
CA ASN A 107 -10.55 -8.04 6.75
C ASN A 107 -11.60 -7.41 7.67
N HIS A 108 -12.08 -6.20 7.35
CA HIS A 108 -13.04 -5.43 8.14
C HIS A 108 -14.40 -5.23 7.45
N ALA A 109 -14.70 -5.97 6.39
CA ALA A 109 -15.85 -5.74 5.52
C ALA A 109 -17.20 -5.65 6.26
N ASP A 110 -17.42 -6.50 7.26
CA ASP A 110 -18.68 -6.54 8.03
C ASP A 110 -18.82 -5.34 9.01
N GLN A 111 -17.78 -4.54 9.18
CA GLN A 111 -17.73 -3.40 10.11
C GLN A 111 -17.66 -2.04 9.41
N LEU A 112 -17.67 -2.05 8.08
CA LEU A 112 -17.63 -0.84 7.27
C LEU A 112 -19.02 -0.41 6.79
N GLU A 113 -19.20 0.89 6.73
CA GLU A 113 -20.37 1.53 6.14
C GLU A 113 -20.24 1.52 4.61
N PRO A 114 -21.24 1.07 3.84
CA PRO A 114 -21.20 1.18 2.40
C PRO A 114 -21.09 2.64 1.92
N VAL A 115 -20.23 2.85 0.93
CA VAL A 115 -19.94 4.17 0.33
C VAL A 115 -20.29 4.22 -1.16
N ASP A 116 -21.24 3.39 -1.60
CA ASP A 116 -21.70 3.32 -3.00
C ASP A 116 -22.13 4.67 -3.55
N ASP A 117 -22.81 5.46 -2.71
CA ASP A 117 -23.27 6.81 -3.05
C ASP A 117 -22.12 7.78 -3.32
N VAL A 118 -21.05 7.71 -2.53
CA VAL A 118 -19.82 8.51 -2.71
C VAL A 118 -19.11 8.05 -3.98
N MET A 119 -18.89 6.75 -4.12
CA MET A 119 -18.20 6.19 -5.30
C MET A 119 -18.93 6.49 -6.59
N LYS A 120 -20.28 6.44 -6.61
CA LYS A 120 -21.06 6.81 -7.78
C LYS A 120 -20.78 8.26 -8.20
N ARG A 121 -20.86 9.22 -7.27
CA ARG A 121 -20.57 10.64 -7.57
C ARG A 121 -19.14 10.86 -8.05
N LEU A 122 -18.17 10.20 -7.41
CA LEU A 122 -16.75 10.34 -7.78
C LEU A 122 -16.46 9.73 -9.14
N THR A 123 -17.00 8.54 -9.45
CA THR A 123 -16.77 7.87 -10.74
C THR A 123 -17.50 8.57 -11.89
N GLU A 124 -18.70 9.11 -11.66
CA GLU A 124 -19.40 9.96 -12.64
C GLU A 124 -18.60 11.23 -12.97
N LYS A 125 -17.91 11.81 -11.99
CA LYS A 125 -17.16 13.05 -12.16
C LYS A 125 -15.73 12.84 -12.66
N TYR A 126 -15.05 11.80 -12.19
CA TYR A 126 -13.62 11.61 -12.38
C TYR A 126 -13.21 10.32 -13.12
N GLY A 127 -14.21 9.56 -13.59
CA GLY A 127 -14.00 8.32 -14.31
C GLY A 127 -13.78 7.11 -13.39
N ALA A 128 -13.58 5.95 -14.00
CA ALA A 128 -13.43 4.69 -13.29
C ALA A 128 -12.10 4.61 -12.52
N VAL A 129 -12.07 3.77 -11.51
CA VAL A 129 -10.85 3.30 -10.86
C VAL A 129 -10.29 2.08 -11.60
N THR A 130 -9.07 1.65 -11.27
CA THR A 130 -8.48 0.43 -11.86
C THR A 130 -9.27 -0.83 -11.44
N PRO A 131 -9.27 -1.89 -12.27
CA PRO A 131 -9.88 -3.17 -11.88
C PRO A 131 -9.31 -3.74 -10.58
N ALA A 132 -8.02 -3.53 -10.32
CA ALA A 132 -7.37 -3.96 -9.10
C ALA A 132 -7.93 -3.24 -7.85
N ALA A 133 -8.15 -1.92 -7.93
CA ALA A 133 -8.79 -1.16 -6.85
C ALA A 133 -10.25 -1.57 -6.65
N GLN A 134 -10.97 -1.82 -7.74
CA GLN A 134 -12.34 -2.33 -7.66
C GLN A 134 -12.38 -3.69 -6.97
N TYR A 135 -11.48 -4.60 -7.30
CA TYR A 135 -11.36 -5.92 -6.68
C TYR A 135 -11.09 -5.85 -5.18
N LEU A 136 -10.25 -4.89 -4.73
CA LEU A 136 -9.93 -4.72 -3.31
C LEU A 136 -11.07 -4.10 -2.49
N PHE A 137 -11.82 -3.13 -3.05
CA PHE A 137 -12.68 -2.25 -2.26
C PHE A 137 -14.17 -2.40 -2.54
N GLN A 138 -14.55 -3.08 -3.62
CA GLN A 138 -15.94 -3.45 -3.91
C GLN A 138 -16.20 -4.91 -3.52
N ILE A 139 -16.80 -5.12 -2.35
CA ILE A 139 -17.00 -6.45 -1.76
C ILE A 139 -18.48 -6.81 -1.83
N LYS A 140 -18.79 -7.99 -2.37
CA LYS A 140 -20.19 -8.48 -2.54
C LYS A 140 -21.09 -7.47 -3.25
N GLY A 141 -20.52 -6.71 -4.20
CA GLY A 141 -21.25 -5.72 -5.00
C GLY A 141 -21.35 -4.33 -4.37
N HIS A 142 -20.86 -4.11 -3.15
CA HIS A 142 -20.89 -2.83 -2.46
C HIS A 142 -19.49 -2.23 -2.32
N TRP A 143 -19.35 -0.94 -2.56
CA TRP A 143 -18.15 -0.21 -2.22
C TRP A 143 -18.09 0.02 -0.71
N LEU A 144 -17.09 -0.57 -0.05
CA LEU A 144 -16.88 -0.44 1.39
C LEU A 144 -15.81 0.59 1.75
N ALA A 145 -15.04 1.03 0.77
CA ALA A 145 -14.07 2.11 0.94
C ALA A 145 -13.88 2.87 -0.37
N VAL A 146 -13.43 4.13 -0.25
CA VAL A 146 -13.11 5.01 -1.38
C VAL A 146 -11.60 4.97 -1.60
N PRO A 147 -11.11 4.55 -2.77
CA PRO A 147 -9.68 4.62 -3.08
C PRO A 147 -9.15 6.04 -2.89
N CYS A 148 -8.03 6.20 -2.20
CA CYS A 148 -7.45 7.50 -1.93
C CYS A 148 -6.08 7.64 -2.57
N SER A 149 -5.66 8.87 -2.90
CA SER A 149 -4.32 9.10 -3.45
C SER A 149 -3.21 8.88 -2.41
N SER A 150 -3.47 9.19 -1.13
CA SER A 150 -2.47 9.02 -0.08
C SER A 150 -2.12 7.54 0.12
N GLY A 151 -0.88 7.18 -0.21
CA GLY A 151 -0.41 5.79 -0.22
C GLY A 151 -0.84 4.96 -1.43
N TYR A 152 -1.57 5.52 -2.39
CA TYR A 152 -1.91 4.83 -3.63
C TYR A 152 -0.73 4.92 -4.60
N GLN A 153 -0.13 3.79 -4.94
CA GLN A 153 1.12 3.75 -5.67
C GLN A 153 1.24 2.51 -6.56
N ASN A 154 2.02 2.64 -7.61
CA ASN A 154 2.45 1.51 -8.42
C ASN A 154 3.84 1.08 -8.00
N LYS A 155 3.98 -0.17 -7.59
CA LYS A 155 5.24 -0.75 -7.12
C LYS A 155 5.95 -1.44 -8.28
N GLY A 156 6.81 -0.73 -8.99
CA GLY A 156 7.64 -1.29 -10.07
C GLY A 156 9.13 -1.35 -9.70
N PRO A 157 9.99 -1.81 -10.60
CA PRO A 157 11.42 -1.76 -10.37
C PRO A 157 11.95 -0.33 -10.38
N CYS A 158 12.86 -0.05 -9.44
CA CYS A 158 13.71 1.14 -9.42
C CYS A 158 15.17 0.68 -9.46
N GLY A 159 15.90 1.08 -10.48
CA GLY A 159 17.27 0.66 -10.69
C GLY A 159 18.25 1.81 -10.79
N ARG A 160 19.51 1.52 -10.42
CA ARG A 160 20.66 2.39 -10.66
C ARG A 160 21.00 2.36 -12.14
N ILE A 161 20.78 3.46 -12.86
CA ILE A 161 20.92 3.58 -14.32
C ILE A 161 22.32 3.16 -14.78
N SER A 162 23.34 3.74 -14.13
CA SER A 162 24.74 3.47 -14.45
C SER A 162 25.11 2.00 -14.21
N VAL A 163 24.70 1.44 -13.07
CA VAL A 163 25.01 0.06 -12.70
C VAL A 163 24.33 -0.93 -13.65
N LEU A 164 23.05 -0.73 -13.96
CA LEU A 164 22.33 -1.60 -14.90
C LEU A 164 22.95 -1.57 -16.28
N LYS A 165 23.40 -0.39 -16.75
CA LYS A 165 24.05 -0.23 -18.04
C LYS A 165 25.45 -0.86 -18.05
N ASP A 166 26.31 -0.49 -17.09
CA ASP A 166 27.73 -0.84 -17.13
C ASP A 166 27.99 -2.28 -16.68
N VAL A 167 27.19 -2.82 -15.74
CA VAL A 167 27.35 -4.16 -15.19
C VAL A 167 26.48 -5.18 -15.89
N ALA A 168 25.21 -4.84 -16.15
CA ALA A 168 24.24 -5.78 -16.72
C ALA A 168 23.97 -5.58 -18.21
N GLY A 169 24.54 -4.54 -18.83
CA GLY A 169 24.32 -4.24 -20.25
C GLY A 169 22.92 -3.76 -20.58
N LEU A 170 22.15 -3.31 -19.57
CA LEU A 170 20.75 -2.85 -19.72
C LEU A 170 20.70 -1.33 -19.74
N ASP A 171 20.49 -0.75 -20.91
CA ASP A 171 20.28 0.69 -21.07
C ASP A 171 18.81 1.04 -20.87
N ILE A 172 18.42 1.18 -19.59
CA ILE A 172 17.04 1.47 -19.19
C ILE A 172 16.55 2.81 -19.76
N MET A 173 17.43 3.80 -19.88
CA MET A 173 17.11 5.11 -20.45
C MET A 173 16.79 5.04 -21.94
N LYS A 174 17.43 4.11 -22.66
CA LYS A 174 17.13 3.85 -24.07
C LYS A 174 15.81 3.11 -24.23
N MET A 175 15.52 2.16 -23.33
CA MET A 175 14.26 1.39 -23.32
C MET A 175 13.06 2.27 -22.98
N TYR A 176 13.20 3.09 -21.98
CA TYR A 176 12.15 3.92 -21.36
C TYR A 176 12.63 5.37 -21.25
N PRO A 177 12.70 6.12 -22.37
CA PRO A 177 13.24 7.49 -22.34
C PRO A 177 12.34 8.46 -21.57
N PRO A 178 12.92 9.55 -21.04
CA PRO A 178 12.17 10.60 -20.37
C PRO A 178 11.07 11.17 -21.28
N SER A 179 9.86 11.33 -20.71
CA SER A 179 8.72 12.00 -21.36
C SER A 179 8.35 11.46 -22.75
N ALA A 180 8.70 10.20 -23.04
CA ALA A 180 8.39 9.52 -24.28
C ALA A 180 7.87 8.10 -24.04
N ASP A 181 7.29 7.50 -25.06
CA ASP A 181 6.87 6.10 -25.02
C ASP A 181 8.08 5.17 -24.97
N ALA A 182 7.85 3.94 -24.47
CA ALA A 182 8.84 2.89 -24.50
C ALA A 182 9.28 2.62 -25.96
N THR A 183 10.59 2.42 -26.16
CA THR A 183 11.14 2.06 -27.46
C THR A 183 11.02 0.56 -27.72
N ALA A 184 11.30 0.13 -28.95
CA ALA A 184 11.36 -1.30 -29.30
C ALA A 184 12.38 -2.09 -28.46
N ASP A 185 13.42 -1.44 -27.94
CA ASP A 185 14.39 -2.10 -27.06
C ASP A 185 13.76 -2.60 -25.73
N ALA A 186 12.65 -2.01 -25.32
CA ALA A 186 11.90 -2.44 -24.14
C ALA A 186 11.26 -3.84 -24.27
N ASP A 187 11.11 -4.36 -25.49
CA ASP A 187 10.66 -5.74 -25.73
C ASP A 187 11.66 -6.76 -25.17
N ASN A 188 12.94 -6.39 -25.08
CA ASN A 188 13.99 -7.23 -24.51
C ASN A 188 14.00 -7.25 -22.98
N TRP A 189 13.20 -6.40 -22.31
CA TRP A 189 13.06 -6.39 -20.87
C TRP A 189 12.09 -7.49 -20.43
N THR A 190 12.63 -8.70 -20.27
CA THR A 190 11.92 -9.92 -19.90
C THR A 190 12.44 -10.47 -18.57
N TYR A 191 11.73 -11.44 -17.97
CA TYR A 191 12.25 -12.13 -16.79
C TYR A 191 13.55 -12.90 -17.07
N ASP A 192 13.83 -13.33 -18.31
CA ASP A 192 15.11 -13.91 -18.67
C ASP A 192 16.26 -12.88 -18.60
N THR A 193 16.03 -11.67 -19.14
CA THR A 193 17.02 -10.59 -19.03
C THR A 193 17.15 -10.06 -17.62
N PHE A 194 16.06 -10.05 -16.84
CA PHE A 194 16.06 -9.75 -15.42
C PHE A 194 16.95 -10.72 -14.63
N LEU A 195 16.83 -12.03 -14.89
CA LEU A 195 17.63 -13.05 -14.23
C LEU A 195 19.13 -12.88 -14.53
N LYS A 196 19.47 -12.65 -15.81
CA LYS A 196 20.87 -12.39 -16.23
C LYS A 196 21.44 -11.13 -15.57
N ALA A 197 20.64 -10.07 -15.49
CA ALA A 197 21.03 -8.84 -14.82
C ALA A 197 21.21 -9.05 -13.30
N ALA A 198 20.33 -9.81 -12.63
CA ALA A 198 20.47 -10.15 -11.23
C ALA A 198 21.77 -10.93 -10.96
N GLU A 199 22.11 -11.89 -11.83
CA GLU A 199 23.39 -12.62 -11.74
C GLU A 199 24.59 -11.70 -11.89
N ALA A 200 24.61 -10.86 -12.93
CA ALA A 200 25.72 -9.93 -13.19
C ALA A 200 25.92 -8.95 -12.02
N CYS A 201 24.82 -8.36 -11.54
CA CYS A 201 24.86 -7.43 -10.40
C CYS A 201 25.26 -8.11 -9.08
N LYS A 202 24.82 -9.35 -8.81
CA LYS A 202 25.27 -10.12 -7.64
C LYS A 202 26.79 -10.36 -7.68
N LYS A 203 27.33 -10.73 -8.85
CA LYS A 203 28.79 -10.89 -9.03
C LYS A 203 29.58 -9.59 -8.80
N ALA A 204 28.97 -8.45 -9.08
CA ALA A 204 29.54 -7.12 -8.83
C ALA A 204 29.27 -6.59 -7.40
N ASN A 205 28.76 -7.42 -6.48
CA ASN A 205 28.36 -7.04 -5.12
C ASN A 205 27.26 -5.96 -5.08
N MET A 206 26.42 -5.90 -6.10
CA MET A 206 25.29 -4.97 -6.26
C MET A 206 23.98 -5.74 -6.46
N ALA A 207 23.75 -6.77 -5.62
CA ALA A 207 22.57 -7.63 -5.74
C ALA A 207 21.26 -6.85 -5.83
N PHE A 208 20.28 -7.40 -6.54
CA PHE A 208 18.91 -6.87 -6.53
C PHE A 208 18.30 -7.09 -5.15
N ALA A 209 17.97 -6.00 -4.45
CA ALA A 209 17.48 -6.06 -3.08
C ALA A 209 15.95 -6.32 -3.06
N ILE A 210 15.59 -7.55 -3.40
CA ILE A 210 14.22 -8.06 -3.38
C ILE A 210 14.05 -8.92 -2.13
N GLY A 211 13.06 -8.54 -1.30
CA GLY A 211 12.72 -9.27 -0.07
C GLY A 211 11.94 -10.55 -0.34
N LEU A 212 12.14 -11.53 0.54
CA LEU A 212 11.39 -12.78 0.60
C LEU A 212 10.74 -13.00 1.98
N GLY A 213 10.66 -11.94 2.80
CA GLY A 213 9.95 -11.96 4.08
C GLY A 213 8.43 -11.97 3.89
N THR A 214 7.69 -12.14 4.97
CA THR A 214 6.22 -12.06 4.98
C THR A 214 5.78 -10.61 5.16
N THR A 215 6.10 -9.77 4.18
CA THR A 215 5.78 -8.33 4.17
C THR A 215 4.89 -7.99 2.98
N PRO A 216 4.13 -6.89 3.01
CA PRO A 216 3.38 -6.39 1.86
C PRO A 216 4.23 -6.28 0.60
N ASP A 217 5.40 -5.68 0.66
CA ASP A 217 6.29 -5.52 -0.50
C ASP A 217 6.74 -6.86 -1.10
N SER A 218 7.06 -7.83 -0.24
CA SER A 218 7.47 -9.17 -0.69
C SER A 218 6.29 -9.94 -1.30
N ALA A 219 5.10 -9.83 -0.70
CA ALA A 219 3.88 -10.48 -1.21
C ALA A 219 3.50 -9.91 -2.58
N ASP A 220 3.53 -8.60 -2.73
CA ASP A 220 3.19 -7.91 -3.97
C ASP A 220 4.17 -8.21 -5.10
N THR A 221 5.47 -8.17 -4.82
CA THR A 221 6.52 -8.49 -5.79
C THR A 221 6.45 -9.93 -6.24
N ALA A 222 6.27 -10.87 -5.32
CA ALA A 222 6.10 -12.29 -5.65
C ALA A 222 4.79 -12.51 -6.44
N GLY A 223 3.68 -11.86 -6.06
CA GLY A 223 2.41 -11.95 -6.77
C GLY A 223 2.52 -11.49 -8.23
N SER A 224 3.23 -10.39 -8.47
CA SER A 224 3.50 -9.88 -9.82
C SER A 224 4.33 -10.87 -10.65
N LEU A 225 5.36 -11.47 -10.06
CA LEU A 225 6.17 -12.52 -10.70
C LEU A 225 5.31 -13.74 -11.05
N PHE A 226 4.52 -14.25 -10.10
CA PHE A 226 3.66 -15.42 -10.34
C PHE A 226 2.66 -15.13 -11.46
N GLN A 227 2.02 -13.97 -11.47
CA GLN A 227 1.09 -13.60 -12.52
C GLN A 227 1.76 -13.46 -13.90
N ALA A 228 2.97 -12.94 -13.97
CA ALA A 228 3.70 -12.84 -15.23
C ALA A 228 3.96 -14.22 -15.89
N PHE A 229 3.93 -15.28 -15.08
CA PHE A 229 3.98 -16.67 -15.55
C PHE A 229 2.59 -17.33 -15.68
N GLY A 230 1.50 -16.61 -15.32
CA GLY A 230 0.15 -17.18 -15.26
C GLY A 230 -0.06 -18.18 -14.11
N ALA A 231 0.74 -18.06 -13.07
CA ALA A 231 0.79 -18.99 -11.94
C ALA A 231 -0.21 -18.57 -10.85
N GLU A 232 -1.43 -19.04 -10.96
CA GLU A 232 -2.47 -18.92 -9.94
C GLU A 232 -2.30 -20.02 -8.91
N VAL A 233 -1.99 -19.68 -7.67
CA VAL A 233 -1.87 -20.70 -6.57
C VAL A 233 -3.24 -21.18 -6.10
N VAL A 234 -4.27 -20.35 -6.25
CA VAL A 234 -5.69 -20.68 -6.11
C VAL A 234 -6.44 -20.04 -7.28
N THR A 235 -7.32 -20.80 -7.90
CA THR A 235 -8.13 -20.33 -9.04
C THR A 235 -9.21 -19.34 -8.62
N GLY A 236 -9.81 -18.64 -9.58
CA GLY A 236 -10.99 -17.78 -9.34
C GLY A 236 -12.22 -18.53 -8.81
N LYS A 237 -12.22 -19.87 -8.82
CA LYS A 237 -13.25 -20.71 -8.21
C LYS A 237 -12.91 -21.15 -6.79
N GLY A 238 -11.76 -20.73 -6.26
CA GLY A 238 -11.30 -21.12 -4.93
C GLY A 238 -10.63 -22.50 -4.87
N GLU A 239 -10.22 -23.07 -6.01
CA GLU A 239 -9.56 -24.37 -6.06
C GLU A 239 -8.05 -24.22 -5.93
N VAL A 240 -7.39 -25.02 -5.07
CA VAL A 240 -5.92 -25.04 -4.96
C VAL A 240 -5.31 -25.53 -6.27
N ASN A 241 -4.38 -24.77 -6.84
CA ASN A 241 -3.83 -24.96 -8.17
C ASN A 241 -2.29 -24.98 -8.21
N VAL A 242 -1.65 -25.29 -7.09
CA VAL A 242 -0.18 -25.25 -6.94
C VAL A 242 0.55 -26.30 -7.77
N ARG A 243 -0.17 -27.29 -8.31
CA ARG A 243 0.41 -28.34 -9.17
C ARG A 243 0.39 -28.00 -10.66
N SER A 244 -0.15 -26.83 -11.05
CA SER A 244 -0.20 -26.43 -12.45
C SER A 244 1.19 -26.26 -13.04
N ASP A 245 1.30 -26.40 -14.37
CA ASP A 245 2.55 -26.16 -15.09
C ASP A 245 3.06 -24.73 -14.91
N ALA A 246 2.16 -23.75 -14.84
CA ALA A 246 2.53 -22.35 -14.64
C ALA A 246 3.19 -22.15 -13.27
N VAL A 247 2.62 -22.74 -12.20
CA VAL A 247 3.23 -22.68 -10.86
C VAL A 247 4.58 -23.39 -10.84
N ARG A 248 4.69 -24.55 -11.49
CA ARG A 248 5.98 -25.24 -11.61
C ARG A 248 7.02 -24.38 -12.32
N GLN A 249 6.67 -23.76 -13.45
CA GLN A 249 7.58 -22.90 -14.23
C GLN A 249 8.07 -21.68 -13.44
N VAL A 250 7.18 -20.98 -12.73
CA VAL A 250 7.60 -19.83 -11.91
C VAL A 250 8.48 -20.25 -10.75
N LEU A 251 8.26 -21.44 -10.16
CA LEU A 251 9.13 -21.95 -9.10
C LEU A 251 10.50 -22.38 -9.64
N GLU A 252 10.57 -22.99 -10.82
CA GLU A 252 11.84 -23.31 -11.51
C GLU A 252 12.63 -22.04 -11.82
N TYR A 253 11.96 -20.99 -12.30
CA TYR A 253 12.55 -19.66 -12.46
C TYR A 253 13.00 -19.08 -11.11
N GLY A 254 12.13 -19.11 -10.11
CA GLY A 254 12.41 -18.65 -8.74
C GLY A 254 13.64 -19.34 -8.14
N GLN A 255 13.81 -20.64 -8.37
CA GLN A 255 14.97 -21.42 -7.91
C GLN A 255 16.30 -20.90 -8.50
N GLN A 256 16.27 -20.32 -9.68
CA GLN A 256 17.46 -19.63 -10.24
C GLN A 256 17.61 -18.23 -9.64
N LEU A 257 16.53 -17.45 -9.59
CA LEU A 257 16.56 -16.07 -9.13
C LEU A 257 17.08 -15.94 -7.69
N VAL A 258 16.61 -16.79 -6.77
CA VAL A 258 16.96 -16.68 -5.34
C VAL A 258 18.45 -16.84 -5.06
N LYS A 259 19.21 -17.43 -5.97
CA LYS A 259 20.68 -17.54 -5.86
C LYS A 259 21.37 -16.18 -5.97
N PHE A 260 20.75 -15.23 -6.66
CA PHE A 260 21.32 -13.91 -6.96
C PHE A 260 20.78 -12.81 -6.06
N LEU A 261 19.79 -13.10 -5.21
CA LEU A 261 19.28 -12.17 -4.21
C LEU A 261 20.24 -12.05 -3.00
N PRO A 262 20.13 -10.99 -2.18
CA PRO A 262 20.88 -10.87 -0.93
C PRO A 262 20.73 -12.10 -0.05
N ASP A 263 21.79 -12.41 0.71
CA ASP A 263 21.79 -13.62 1.54
C ASP A 263 20.72 -13.54 2.66
N ASP A 264 20.46 -12.33 3.14
CA ASP A 264 19.49 -11.97 4.17
C ASP A 264 18.09 -11.63 3.63
N ALA A 265 17.81 -11.85 2.34
CA ALA A 265 16.52 -11.50 1.69
C ALA A 265 15.29 -12.05 2.40
N VAL A 266 15.40 -13.19 3.09
CA VAL A 266 14.30 -13.80 3.85
C VAL A 266 13.95 -13.05 5.14
N SER A 267 14.85 -12.18 5.63
CA SER A 267 14.65 -11.35 6.82
C SER A 267 14.32 -9.90 6.50
N TYR A 268 14.10 -9.57 5.22
CA TYR A 268 13.75 -8.21 4.83
C TYR A 268 12.40 -7.80 5.40
N ASP A 269 12.37 -6.59 5.97
CA ASP A 269 11.18 -5.79 6.25
C ASP A 269 10.91 -4.80 5.09
N ASP A 270 9.79 -4.07 5.12
CA ASP A 270 9.41 -3.12 4.07
C ASP A 270 10.38 -1.93 3.92
N ALA A 271 11.26 -1.68 4.89
CA ALA A 271 12.28 -0.65 4.81
C ALA A 271 13.64 -1.18 4.29
N SER A 272 13.84 -2.49 4.20
CA SER A 272 15.14 -3.10 3.88
C SER A 272 15.58 -2.80 2.45
N ASN A 273 14.67 -2.90 1.48
CA ASN A 273 14.93 -2.57 0.08
C ASN A 273 15.31 -1.09 -0.08
N ASN A 274 14.60 -0.18 0.58
CA ASN A 274 14.90 1.25 0.58
C ASN A 274 16.30 1.53 1.16
N ARG A 275 16.63 0.92 2.32
CA ARG A 275 17.96 1.04 2.91
C ARG A 275 19.07 0.54 1.99
N ALA A 276 18.84 -0.58 1.30
CA ALA A 276 19.79 -1.15 0.36
C ALA A 276 20.06 -0.21 -0.83
N LEU A 277 19.01 0.38 -1.43
CA LEU A 277 19.16 1.34 -2.53
C LEU A 277 19.87 2.62 -2.08
N ILE A 278 19.39 3.23 -0.98
CA ILE A 278 19.91 4.50 -0.45
C ILE A 278 21.37 4.40 -0.05
N SER A 279 21.78 3.25 0.51
CA SER A 279 23.19 2.98 0.83
C SER A 279 24.09 2.76 -0.39
N GLY A 280 23.54 2.71 -1.59
CA GLY A 280 24.25 2.45 -2.84
C GLY A 280 24.71 1.00 -3.01
N LYS A 281 24.21 0.06 -2.21
CA LYS A 281 24.63 -1.36 -2.22
C LYS A 281 23.77 -2.26 -3.10
N SER A 282 22.71 -1.72 -3.73
CA SER A 282 21.83 -2.46 -4.61
C SER A 282 21.74 -1.82 -5.98
N ALA A 283 21.74 -2.64 -7.02
CA ALA A 283 21.51 -2.19 -8.40
C ALA A 283 20.03 -1.95 -8.71
N LEU A 284 19.14 -2.65 -8.03
CA LEU A 284 17.69 -2.60 -8.26
C LEU A 284 16.95 -3.01 -7.01
N ILE A 285 15.84 -2.32 -6.76
CA ILE A 285 14.82 -2.72 -5.80
C ILE A 285 13.44 -2.76 -6.48
N TRP A 286 12.48 -3.36 -5.79
CA TRP A 286 11.08 -3.38 -6.22
C TRP A 286 10.22 -2.70 -5.16
N ASN A 287 10.04 -1.46 -5.22
CA ASN A 287 9.23 -0.54 -4.42
C ASN A 287 9.71 0.90 -4.65
N PRO A 288 9.58 1.43 -5.84
CA PRO A 288 10.33 2.60 -6.25
C PRO A 288 9.88 3.94 -5.69
N PRO A 289 8.57 4.25 -5.54
CA PRO A 289 8.21 5.62 -5.21
C PRO A 289 8.79 6.08 -3.87
N SER A 290 8.68 5.24 -2.83
CA SER A 290 9.20 5.55 -1.51
C SER A 290 10.74 5.63 -1.49
N ALA A 291 11.40 4.68 -2.13
CA ALA A 291 12.87 4.65 -2.16
C ALA A 291 13.46 5.88 -2.83
N TRP A 292 12.91 6.30 -3.99
CA TRP A 292 13.40 7.49 -4.67
C TRP A 292 13.11 8.77 -3.88
N ALA A 293 11.93 8.91 -3.31
CA ALA A 293 11.57 10.08 -2.50
C ALA A 293 12.48 10.23 -1.27
N VAL A 294 12.78 9.11 -0.58
CA VAL A 294 13.71 9.09 0.53
C VAL A 294 15.15 9.33 0.06
N ALA A 295 15.58 8.71 -1.04
CA ALA A 295 16.92 8.92 -1.60
C ALA A 295 17.14 10.38 -2.02
N LYS A 296 16.14 11.04 -2.59
CA LYS A 296 16.24 12.46 -2.97
C LYS A 296 16.54 13.36 -1.77
N ARG A 297 16.02 13.02 -0.59
CA ARG A 297 16.29 13.71 0.67
C ARG A 297 17.64 13.33 1.28
N ASP A 298 17.89 12.02 1.40
CA ASP A 298 18.96 11.48 2.25
C ASP A 298 20.23 11.12 1.47
N ALA A 299 20.13 10.81 0.17
CA ALA A 299 21.23 10.41 -0.69
C ALA A 299 21.04 10.94 -2.14
N PRO A 300 21.10 12.26 -2.38
CA PRO A 300 20.78 12.87 -3.67
C PRO A 300 21.56 12.27 -4.86
N LYS A 301 22.82 11.94 -4.67
CA LYS A 301 23.67 11.31 -5.72
C LYS A 301 23.16 9.93 -6.12
N VAL A 302 22.57 9.17 -5.19
CA VAL A 302 21.93 7.88 -5.49
C VAL A 302 20.62 8.14 -6.26
N ALA A 303 19.83 9.12 -5.82
CA ALA A 303 18.59 9.48 -6.49
C ALA A 303 18.80 9.93 -7.94
N GLU A 304 19.87 10.70 -8.22
CA GLU A 304 20.23 11.15 -9.57
C GLU A 304 20.56 10.00 -10.53
N ASP A 305 20.98 8.85 -10.01
CA ASP A 305 21.29 7.64 -10.77
C ASP A 305 20.13 6.62 -10.76
N CYS A 306 18.95 6.96 -10.23
CA CYS A 306 17.82 6.07 -10.14
C CYS A 306 16.78 6.35 -11.23
N TRP A 307 16.20 5.28 -11.75
CA TRP A 307 15.12 5.32 -12.72
C TRP A 307 14.05 4.30 -12.39
N THR A 308 12.79 4.70 -12.52
CA THR A 308 11.64 3.81 -12.36
C THR A 308 11.15 3.40 -13.75
N PHE A 309 10.87 2.13 -13.93
CA PHE A 309 10.51 1.57 -15.24
C PHE A 309 9.55 0.37 -15.08
N PRO A 310 8.94 -0.11 -16.18
CA PRO A 310 8.01 -1.23 -16.14
C PRO A 310 8.60 -2.52 -15.57
N ALA A 311 7.72 -3.41 -15.09
CA ALA A 311 8.08 -4.77 -14.74
C ALA A 311 8.64 -5.54 -15.95
N PRO A 312 9.48 -6.56 -15.76
CA PRO A 312 9.90 -7.45 -16.84
C PRO A 312 8.70 -8.18 -17.45
N LYS A 313 8.76 -8.49 -18.74
CA LYS A 313 7.76 -9.30 -19.42
C LYS A 313 7.98 -10.77 -19.09
N GLY A 314 6.94 -11.44 -18.59
CA GLY A 314 6.86 -12.89 -18.49
C GLY A 314 6.09 -13.51 -19.66
N PRO A 315 5.87 -14.84 -19.64
CA PRO A 315 5.11 -15.54 -20.66
C PRO A 315 3.70 -14.99 -20.89
N GLN A 316 3.05 -14.49 -19.82
CA GLN A 316 1.68 -13.96 -19.87
C GLN A 316 1.61 -12.43 -19.91
N GLY A 317 2.73 -11.73 -19.81
CA GLY A 317 2.74 -10.27 -19.90
C GLY A 317 3.56 -9.59 -18.82
N ARG A 318 3.28 -8.29 -18.63
CA ARG A 318 3.90 -7.42 -17.60
C ARG A 318 2.86 -7.09 -16.54
N TYR A 319 3.18 -7.36 -15.32
CA TYR A 319 2.28 -7.09 -14.20
C TYR A 319 2.99 -6.25 -13.15
N LEU A 320 2.31 -5.19 -12.73
CA LEU A 320 2.83 -4.20 -11.79
C LEU A 320 2.03 -4.28 -10.49
N PRO A 321 2.67 -4.55 -9.37
CA PRO A 321 1.97 -4.53 -8.09
C PRO A 321 1.34 -3.16 -7.83
N LEU A 322 0.10 -3.16 -7.37
CA LEU A 322 -0.62 -1.98 -6.91
C LEU A 322 -0.58 -1.95 -5.38
N GLY A 323 0.07 -0.94 -4.81
CA GLY A 323 -0.15 -0.57 -3.42
C GLY A 323 -1.33 0.40 -3.37
N ALA A 324 -2.44 -0.01 -2.79
CA ALA A 324 -3.64 0.80 -2.77
C ALA A 324 -4.09 1.07 -1.34
N PHE A 325 -4.26 2.36 -1.01
CA PHE A 325 -4.93 2.76 0.21
C PHE A 325 -6.31 3.31 -0.12
N SER A 326 -7.20 3.22 0.87
CA SER A 326 -8.57 3.70 0.77
C SER A 326 -9.05 4.29 2.08
N TRP A 327 -10.08 5.11 2.03
CA TRP A 327 -10.78 5.60 3.21
C TRP A 327 -12.08 4.86 3.41
N GLY A 328 -12.22 4.19 4.55
CA GLY A 328 -13.45 3.55 4.99
C GLY A 328 -14.09 4.30 6.16
N VAL A 329 -15.40 4.20 6.26
CA VAL A 329 -16.17 4.73 7.37
C VAL A 329 -16.61 3.56 8.23
N TRP A 330 -16.33 3.61 9.54
CA TRP A 330 -16.80 2.57 10.44
C TRP A 330 -18.35 2.59 10.56
N ASN A 331 -18.97 1.44 10.54
CA ASN A 331 -20.43 1.33 10.67
C ASN A 331 -20.95 1.72 12.06
N PHE A 332 -20.08 1.73 13.08
CA PHE A 332 -20.40 2.23 14.42
C PHE A 332 -20.21 3.74 14.56
N SER A 333 -19.67 4.45 13.56
CA SER A 333 -19.60 5.92 13.58
C SER A 333 -21.01 6.55 13.68
N SER A 334 -21.14 7.55 14.54
CA SER A 334 -22.33 8.40 14.60
C SER A 334 -22.30 9.56 13.60
N ASN A 335 -21.18 9.78 12.91
CA ASN A 335 -20.92 10.93 12.06
C ASN A 335 -20.84 10.54 10.56
N LYS A 336 -21.49 9.44 10.15
CA LYS A 336 -21.36 8.83 8.82
C LYS A 336 -21.55 9.81 7.66
N THR A 337 -22.56 10.69 7.73
CA THR A 337 -22.82 11.67 6.67
C THR A 337 -21.65 12.64 6.52
N ALA A 338 -21.19 13.25 7.63
CA ALA A 338 -20.06 14.17 7.61
C ALA A 338 -18.75 13.47 7.19
N ALA A 339 -18.56 12.20 7.60
CA ALA A 339 -17.43 11.38 7.18
C ALA A 339 -17.44 11.15 5.66
N LYS A 340 -18.55 10.76 5.07
CA LYS A 340 -18.68 10.57 3.63
C LYS A 340 -18.47 11.87 2.83
N GLU A 341 -19.00 12.98 3.32
CA GLU A 341 -18.81 14.31 2.70
C GLU A 341 -17.35 14.77 2.77
N LEU A 342 -16.65 14.50 3.89
CA LEU A 342 -15.21 14.78 4.01
C LEU A 342 -14.39 13.93 3.04
N ILE A 343 -14.69 12.63 2.92
CA ILE A 343 -14.02 11.73 1.96
C ILE A 343 -14.23 12.24 0.53
N GLU A 344 -15.44 12.63 0.17
CA GLU A 344 -15.74 13.19 -1.16
C GLU A 344 -14.97 14.50 -1.42
N PHE A 345 -14.88 15.37 -0.42
CA PHE A 345 -14.06 16.59 -0.52
C PHE A 345 -12.58 16.28 -0.71
N LEU A 346 -12.02 15.39 0.11
CA LEU A 346 -10.61 14.98 -0.01
C LEU A 346 -10.30 14.29 -1.34
N SER A 347 -11.31 13.71 -1.99
CA SER A 347 -11.20 13.05 -3.30
C SER A 347 -11.38 14.00 -4.49
N GLN A 348 -11.65 15.29 -4.26
CA GLN A 348 -11.73 16.28 -5.34
C GLN A 348 -10.37 16.46 -6.02
N ARG A 349 -10.41 16.67 -7.36
CA ARG A 349 -9.22 16.75 -8.22
C ARG A 349 -8.15 17.70 -7.67
N GLU A 350 -8.55 18.91 -7.28
CA GLU A 350 -7.67 19.94 -6.75
C GLU A 350 -6.97 19.51 -5.44
N ASN A 351 -7.66 18.77 -4.60
CA ASN A 351 -7.11 18.25 -3.35
C ASN A 351 -6.16 17.08 -3.60
N VAL A 352 -6.51 16.20 -4.55
CA VAL A 352 -5.64 15.09 -4.98
C VAL A 352 -4.36 15.63 -5.62
N GLU A 353 -4.46 16.60 -6.55
CA GLU A 353 -3.31 17.21 -7.22
C GLU A 353 -2.36 17.90 -6.23
N ALA A 354 -2.92 18.63 -5.25
CA ALA A 354 -2.13 19.30 -4.22
C ALA A 354 -1.32 18.28 -3.39
N ARG A 355 -1.90 17.13 -3.04
CA ARG A 355 -1.18 16.05 -2.33
C ARG A 355 -0.12 15.42 -3.22
N CYS A 356 -0.46 15.01 -4.44
CA CYS A 356 0.50 14.42 -5.38
C CYS A 356 1.72 15.33 -5.61
N LYS A 357 1.50 16.64 -5.65
CA LYS A 357 2.56 17.63 -5.86
C LYS A 357 3.56 17.67 -4.71
N VAL A 358 3.08 17.76 -3.47
CA VAL A 358 3.98 17.90 -2.30
C VAL A 358 4.74 16.62 -1.98
N VAL A 359 4.17 15.45 -2.31
CA VAL A 359 4.84 14.16 -2.16
C VAL A 359 5.65 13.76 -3.40
N LEU A 360 5.94 14.72 -4.29
CA LEU A 360 6.81 14.55 -5.44
C LEU A 360 6.36 13.45 -6.42
N GLY A 361 5.04 13.28 -6.58
CA GLY A 361 4.47 12.24 -7.45
C GLY A 361 4.59 10.81 -6.89
N TYR A 362 4.93 10.66 -5.62
CA TYR A 362 4.89 9.38 -4.91
C TYR A 362 3.49 8.77 -4.97
N ASP A 363 2.50 9.55 -4.55
CA ASP A 363 1.09 9.18 -4.66
C ASP A 363 0.59 9.37 -6.08
N VAL A 364 -0.27 8.47 -6.53
CA VAL A 364 -0.96 8.58 -7.81
C VAL A 364 -2.48 8.67 -7.59
N PRO A 365 -3.20 9.39 -8.44
CA PRO A 365 -4.63 9.50 -8.31
C PRO A 365 -5.32 8.17 -8.67
N PRO A 366 -6.36 7.76 -7.95
CA PRO A 366 -7.05 6.50 -8.22
C PRO A 366 -8.05 6.57 -9.39
N PHE A 367 -8.47 7.78 -9.83
CA PHE A 367 -9.50 7.96 -10.86
C PHE A 367 -8.89 8.25 -12.25
N SER A 368 -9.45 7.65 -13.28
CA SER A 368 -8.90 7.60 -14.64
C SER A 368 -8.77 8.95 -15.36
N SER A 369 -9.54 9.98 -14.98
CA SER A 369 -9.42 11.31 -15.57
C SER A 369 -8.35 12.19 -14.94
N MET A 370 -7.72 11.75 -13.84
CA MET A 370 -6.70 12.53 -13.13
C MET A 370 -5.29 12.18 -13.60
N THR A 371 -5.02 12.29 -14.90
CA THR A 371 -3.79 11.80 -15.54
C THR A 371 -2.88 12.90 -16.06
N ASP A 372 -3.26 14.16 -15.92
CA ASP A 372 -2.61 15.33 -16.52
C ASP A 372 -1.93 16.25 -15.49
N PHE A 373 -1.68 15.76 -14.27
CA PHE A 373 -0.97 16.52 -13.25
C PHE A 373 0.48 16.77 -13.67
N LYS A 374 0.95 18.00 -13.48
CA LYS A 374 2.29 18.43 -13.93
C LYS A 374 3.43 17.84 -13.11
N VAL A 375 3.16 17.34 -11.91
CA VAL A 375 4.20 16.83 -11.02
C VAL A 375 5.07 15.78 -11.68
N TRP A 376 4.51 14.89 -12.51
CA TRP A 376 5.27 13.84 -13.18
C TRP A 376 6.11 14.33 -14.35
N ASP A 377 5.80 15.50 -14.92
CA ASP A 377 6.65 16.15 -15.93
C ASP A 377 7.79 16.96 -15.29
N GLU A 378 7.60 17.40 -14.04
CA GLU A 378 8.51 18.31 -13.34
C GLU A 378 9.48 17.57 -12.40
N VAL A 379 9.12 16.38 -11.94
CA VAL A 379 9.86 15.61 -10.94
C VAL A 379 10.60 14.46 -11.58
N GLY A 380 11.69 14.08 -11.04
CA GLY A 380 12.43 12.89 -11.42
C GLY A 380 13.91 13.04 -11.22
N PRO A 381 14.67 11.96 -11.36
CA PRO A 381 15.86 11.81 -12.14
C PRO A 381 15.64 10.80 -13.29
N PRO A 382 15.80 11.21 -14.55
CA PRO A 382 15.66 12.56 -15.10
C PRO A 382 14.17 12.99 -15.12
N LYS A 383 13.94 14.30 -15.26
CA LYS A 383 12.59 14.87 -15.29
C LYS A 383 11.66 14.14 -16.25
N GLY A 384 10.40 14.04 -15.87
CA GLY A 384 9.33 13.61 -16.75
C GLY A 384 9.12 12.12 -16.86
N THR A 385 9.65 11.27 -15.96
CA THR A 385 9.49 9.82 -16.16
C THR A 385 9.26 8.97 -14.92
N VAL A 386 9.74 9.37 -13.76
CA VAL A 386 9.82 8.44 -12.61
C VAL A 386 8.47 7.85 -12.23
N TYR A 387 7.40 8.63 -12.32
CA TYR A 387 6.07 8.21 -11.90
C TYR A 387 5.04 8.21 -13.02
N HIS A 388 5.47 8.01 -14.27
CA HIS A 388 4.56 7.96 -15.42
C HIS A 388 3.61 6.75 -15.41
N TYR A 389 3.86 5.78 -14.57
CA TYR A 389 2.97 4.66 -14.34
C TYR A 389 2.04 4.96 -13.17
N PRO A 390 0.81 4.87 -13.34
CA PRO A 390 -0.13 4.20 -14.24
C PRO A 390 -0.69 5.09 -15.34
N ILE A 391 -0.18 6.30 -15.47
CA ILE A 391 -0.82 7.40 -16.21
C ILE A 391 -0.54 7.30 -17.70
N ARG A 392 0.62 6.76 -18.08
CA ARG A 392 0.94 6.41 -19.45
C ARG A 392 0.65 4.95 -19.73
N LYS A 393 0.29 4.63 -20.97
CA LYS A 393 0.37 3.27 -21.49
C LYS A 393 1.83 2.84 -21.43
N SER A 394 2.25 2.28 -20.31
CA SER A 394 3.60 1.82 -20.15
C SER A 394 3.73 0.39 -20.66
N HIS A 395 3.91 0.26 -21.97
CA HIS A 395 4.37 -0.95 -22.61
C HIS A 395 3.57 -2.21 -22.22
N HIS A 396 2.23 -2.13 -22.31
CA HIS A 396 1.28 -3.22 -22.01
C HIS A 396 1.36 -3.78 -20.56
N GLN A 397 1.73 -2.94 -19.62
CA GLN A 397 1.75 -3.31 -18.21
C GLN A 397 0.37 -3.14 -17.56
N GLU A 398 -0.04 -4.13 -16.77
CA GLU A 398 -1.29 -4.10 -16.01
C GLU A 398 -1.02 -4.05 -14.50
N ASN A 399 -1.90 -3.40 -13.75
CA ASN A 399 -1.88 -3.48 -12.29
C ASN A 399 -2.34 -4.84 -11.82
N TRP A 400 -1.70 -5.35 -10.79
CA TRP A 400 -2.00 -6.65 -10.23
C TRP A 400 -2.04 -6.61 -8.70
N ILE A 401 -2.88 -7.44 -8.13
CA ILE A 401 -2.98 -7.66 -6.68
C ILE A 401 -2.59 -9.10 -6.38
N ALA A 402 -1.63 -9.28 -5.51
CA ALA A 402 -1.21 -10.60 -5.06
C ALA A 402 -2.37 -11.33 -4.38
N GLY A 403 -2.56 -12.59 -4.78
CA GLY A 403 -3.68 -13.41 -4.34
C GLY A 403 -4.83 -13.52 -5.35
N ALA A 404 -5.01 -12.51 -6.24
CA ALA A 404 -5.96 -12.63 -7.34
C ALA A 404 -5.50 -13.74 -8.33
N PRO A 405 -6.42 -14.45 -9.03
CA PRO A 405 -7.87 -14.20 -9.07
C PRO A 405 -8.69 -14.99 -8.03
N ALA A 406 -8.07 -15.53 -6.98
CA ALA A 406 -8.79 -16.25 -5.94
C ALA A 406 -9.97 -15.43 -5.38
N PRO A 407 -11.04 -16.03 -4.87
CA PRO A 407 -12.07 -15.28 -4.15
C PRO A 407 -11.47 -14.39 -3.06
N PRO A 408 -11.95 -13.16 -2.85
CA PRO A 408 -11.31 -12.18 -1.96
C PRO A 408 -11.03 -12.69 -0.54
N GLU A 409 -11.91 -13.53 0.02
CA GLU A 409 -11.76 -14.14 1.35
C GLU A 409 -10.60 -15.15 1.42
N ILE A 410 -10.22 -15.74 0.28
CA ILE A 410 -9.05 -16.62 0.15
C ILE A 410 -7.81 -15.79 -0.20
N ALA A 411 -7.94 -14.87 -1.15
CA ALA A 411 -6.86 -14.05 -1.63
C ALA A 411 -6.21 -13.22 -0.51
N VAL A 412 -7.01 -12.68 0.42
CA VAL A 412 -6.51 -11.98 1.61
C VAL A 412 -5.64 -12.88 2.48
N GLN A 413 -5.97 -14.16 2.61
CA GLN A 413 -5.16 -15.12 3.37
C GLN A 413 -3.83 -15.43 2.67
N ILE A 414 -3.87 -15.61 1.34
CA ILE A 414 -2.65 -15.82 0.52
C ILE A 414 -1.70 -14.64 0.71
N TRP A 415 -2.22 -13.42 0.64
CA TRP A 415 -1.44 -12.20 0.78
C TRP A 415 -0.91 -12.01 2.21
N SER A 416 -1.80 -12.03 3.22
CA SER A 416 -1.44 -11.76 4.63
C SER A 416 -0.46 -12.78 5.20
N ARG A 417 -0.51 -14.03 4.75
CA ARG A 417 0.44 -15.09 5.15
C ARG A 417 1.72 -15.06 4.33
N GLY A 418 1.80 -14.22 3.30
CA GLY A 418 2.95 -14.17 2.41
C GLY A 418 3.24 -15.53 1.75
N THR A 419 2.20 -16.22 1.28
CA THR A 419 2.34 -17.58 0.72
C THR A 419 3.34 -17.64 -0.42
N MET A 420 3.23 -16.73 -1.41
CA MET A 420 4.12 -16.73 -2.57
C MET A 420 5.58 -16.35 -2.22
N PRO A 421 5.88 -15.28 -1.47
CA PRO A 421 7.27 -15.03 -1.06
C PRO A 421 7.82 -16.15 -0.16
N THR A 422 7.00 -16.82 0.66
CA THR A 422 7.43 -18.00 1.43
C THR A 422 7.81 -19.17 0.53
N MET A 423 7.09 -19.40 -0.58
CA MET A 423 7.49 -20.39 -1.59
C MET A 423 8.90 -20.10 -2.13
N LEU A 424 9.19 -18.85 -2.47
CA LEU A 424 10.52 -18.43 -2.93
C LEU A 424 11.59 -18.53 -1.82
N ALA A 425 11.24 -18.18 -0.59
CA ALA A 425 12.15 -18.33 0.57
C ALA A 425 12.52 -19.78 0.83
N LYS A 426 11.60 -20.71 0.66
CA LYS A 426 11.86 -22.17 0.77
C LYS A 426 12.80 -22.64 -0.33
N LEU A 427 12.67 -22.14 -1.57
CA LEU A 427 13.64 -22.41 -2.64
C LEU A 427 15.02 -21.88 -2.27
N LYS A 428 15.11 -20.66 -1.68
CA LYS A 428 16.37 -20.09 -1.21
C LYS A 428 17.01 -20.92 -0.10
N SER A 429 16.23 -21.57 0.75
CA SER A 429 16.71 -22.50 1.78
C SER A 429 17.12 -23.87 1.25
N GLY A 430 17.05 -24.10 -0.07
CA GLY A 430 17.49 -25.34 -0.73
C GLY A 430 16.41 -26.39 -0.91
N GLN A 431 15.13 -26.09 -0.63
CA GLN A 431 14.03 -27.03 -0.91
C GLN A 431 13.83 -27.17 -2.43
N SER A 432 13.45 -28.38 -2.85
CA SER A 432 13.10 -28.62 -4.25
C SER A 432 11.74 -28.03 -4.60
N VAL A 433 11.49 -27.78 -5.89
CA VAL A 433 10.19 -27.30 -6.40
C VAL A 433 9.05 -28.19 -5.90
N LYS A 434 9.23 -29.53 -5.93
CA LYS A 434 8.23 -30.47 -5.42
C LYS A 434 7.92 -30.25 -3.93
N GLN A 435 8.95 -30.12 -3.09
CA GLN A 435 8.77 -29.87 -1.65
C GLN A 435 8.02 -28.57 -1.37
N VAL A 436 8.31 -27.54 -2.18
CA VAL A 436 7.61 -26.23 -2.06
C VAL A 436 6.15 -26.36 -2.48
N GLN A 437 5.86 -27.11 -3.56
CA GLN A 437 4.48 -27.37 -3.97
C GLN A 437 3.73 -28.19 -2.93
N ASP A 438 4.36 -29.24 -2.35
CA ASP A 438 3.76 -30.06 -1.28
C ASP A 438 3.39 -29.19 -0.07
N TRP A 439 4.31 -28.32 0.37
CA TRP A 439 4.05 -27.37 1.45
C TRP A 439 2.92 -26.39 1.12
N ALA A 440 2.92 -25.82 -0.09
CA ALA A 440 1.92 -24.83 -0.49
C ALA A 440 0.51 -25.45 -0.59
N GLU A 441 0.41 -26.70 -1.04
CA GLU A 441 -0.86 -27.44 -1.08
C GLU A 441 -1.43 -27.67 0.31
N ASP A 442 -0.58 -28.08 1.28
CA ASP A 442 -0.97 -28.26 2.68
C ASP A 442 -1.40 -26.94 3.32
N GLU A 443 -0.62 -25.87 3.13
CA GLU A 443 -0.90 -24.52 3.67
C GLU A 443 -2.22 -23.96 3.14
N LEU A 444 -2.41 -23.98 1.81
CA LEU A 444 -3.63 -23.50 1.17
C LEU A 444 -4.84 -24.37 1.51
N GLY A 445 -4.67 -25.70 1.57
CA GLY A 445 -5.72 -26.63 1.98
C GLY A 445 -6.25 -26.37 3.39
N GLY A 446 -5.50 -25.66 4.23
CA GLY A 446 -5.91 -25.27 5.57
C GLY A 446 -6.99 -24.19 5.61
N PHE A 447 -7.10 -23.34 4.59
CA PHE A 447 -8.05 -22.20 4.55
C PHE A 447 -8.91 -22.08 3.28
N VAL A 448 -8.73 -22.97 2.32
CA VAL A 448 -9.56 -23.04 1.08
C VAL A 448 -10.84 -23.88 1.28
N ARG A 449 -11.06 -24.48 2.45
CA ARG A 449 -12.19 -25.38 2.74
C ARG A 449 -13.50 -24.66 3.00
#